data_214120d4ec54fc25375c742cecb63385
#
_entry.id   214120d4ec54fc25375c742cecb63385
#
_cell.length_a   1.000
_cell.length_b   1.000
_cell.length_c   1.000
_cell.angle_alpha   90.00
_cell.angle_beta   90.00
_cell.angle_gamma   90.00
#
_symmetry.space_group_name_H-M   'P 1'
#
loop_
_entity.id
_entity.type
_entity.pdbx_description
1 polymer ?
#
loop_
_entity_poly.entity_id
_entity_poly.type
_entity_poly.pdbx_seq_one_letter_code
_entity_poly.pdbx_strand_id
1 'polypeptide(L)'
;IYPVPDHSEMLFSIQSDPEETGTSVGIYFMTDPMPMNTLADYRRKLIMRFQDVMFQQRLVELTKKEDSPVLFARPIEGHFVRSKDVHYVGAWVKEDQVEQGLEAVLTEIARIEQHGFSEGELARAKYQGKRFGEWWDQGDKTWSDYYVGQCQSNFLRGDPILNHEIERKLYEELVSTITLGEVNDVLGDWF
;
A
#
# COMPACT_ATOMS: atom_id res chain seq x y z
N ILE A 1 -1.93 22.54 -14.90
CA ILE A 1 -2.05 21.16 -14.43
C ILE A 1 -2.95 20.46 -15.41
N TYR A 2 -2.47 19.39 -16.02
CA TYR A 2 -3.30 18.53 -16.87
C TYR A 2 -3.89 17.44 -15.97
N PRO A 3 -5.22 17.40 -15.76
CA PRO A 3 -5.84 16.34 -14.98
C PRO A 3 -5.72 15.00 -15.72
N VAL A 4 -5.48 13.93 -14.99
CA VAL A 4 -5.67 12.59 -15.50
C VAL A 4 -7.17 12.31 -15.43
N PRO A 5 -7.84 12.06 -16.56
CA PRO A 5 -9.29 11.81 -16.56
C PRO A 5 -9.60 10.47 -15.91
N ASP A 6 -10.73 10.41 -15.24
CA ASP A 6 -11.30 9.14 -14.80
C ASP A 6 -11.84 8.37 -16.02
N HIS A 7 -11.89 7.06 -15.90
CA HIS A 7 -12.45 6.15 -16.89
C HIS A 7 -13.32 5.10 -16.22
N SER A 8 -14.43 4.76 -16.86
CA SER A 8 -15.38 3.75 -16.38
C SER A 8 -15.04 2.34 -16.85
N GLU A 9 -14.15 2.23 -17.84
CA GLU A 9 -13.75 0.96 -18.44
C GLU A 9 -12.38 0.55 -17.95
N MET A 10 -12.17 -0.75 -17.76
CA MET A 10 -10.86 -1.29 -17.44
C MET A 10 -9.91 -1.09 -18.64
N LEU A 11 -8.75 -0.50 -18.39
CA LEU A 11 -7.73 -0.30 -19.40
C LEU A 11 -6.66 -1.39 -19.30
N PHE A 12 -6.19 -1.85 -20.45
CA PHE A 12 -5.16 -2.87 -20.56
C PHE A 12 -3.95 -2.33 -21.31
N SER A 13 -2.76 -2.69 -20.84
CA SER A 13 -1.50 -2.47 -21.55
C SER A 13 -0.69 -3.75 -21.51
N ILE A 14 -0.30 -4.24 -22.68
CA ILE A 14 0.54 -5.43 -22.82
C ILE A 14 1.77 -4.98 -23.61
N GLN A 15 2.94 -5.22 -23.04
CA GLN A 15 4.22 -4.88 -23.65
C GLN A 15 5.15 -6.09 -23.59
N SER A 16 5.96 -6.26 -24.61
CA SER A 16 6.98 -7.28 -24.69
C SER A 16 8.29 -6.64 -25.15
N ASP A 17 9.37 -6.95 -24.45
CA ASP A 17 10.72 -6.51 -24.79
C ASP A 17 11.65 -7.74 -24.76
N PRO A 18 12.40 -8.01 -25.83
CA PRO A 18 13.33 -9.15 -25.89
C PRO A 18 14.53 -9.03 -24.93
N GLU A 19 14.80 -7.84 -24.38
CA GLU A 19 15.86 -7.62 -23.40
C GLU A 19 15.36 -7.79 -21.96
N GLU A 20 14.03 -7.84 -21.75
CA GLU A 20 13.45 -8.05 -20.42
C GLU A 20 13.62 -9.53 -19.99
N THR A 21 14.17 -9.73 -18.80
CA THR A 21 14.49 -11.07 -18.27
C THR A 21 13.42 -11.63 -17.34
N GLY A 22 12.38 -10.90 -17.10
CA GLY A 22 11.30 -11.27 -16.18
C GLY A 22 9.93 -10.93 -16.72
N THR A 23 8.94 -11.68 -16.28
CA THR A 23 7.55 -11.42 -16.61
C THR A 23 6.81 -10.89 -15.40
N SER A 24 6.07 -9.80 -15.56
CA SER A 24 5.32 -9.18 -14.48
C SER A 24 3.90 -8.84 -14.90
N VAL A 25 3.02 -8.83 -13.94
CA VAL A 25 1.66 -8.30 -14.04
C VAL A 25 1.47 -7.18 -13.03
N GLY A 26 0.66 -6.19 -13.36
CA GLY A 26 0.37 -5.06 -12.49
C GLY A 26 -1.07 -4.63 -12.55
N ILE A 27 -1.68 -4.40 -11.40
CA ILE A 27 -3.06 -3.92 -11.26
C ILE A 27 -3.00 -2.55 -10.60
N TYR A 28 -3.62 -1.56 -11.23
CA TYR A 28 -3.60 -0.16 -10.79
C TYR A 28 -5.03 0.28 -10.47
N PHE A 29 -5.24 0.73 -9.25
CA PHE A 29 -6.47 1.40 -8.82
C PHE A 29 -6.14 2.87 -8.61
N MET A 30 -6.71 3.72 -9.43
CA MET A 30 -6.47 5.17 -9.40
C MET A 30 -7.54 5.86 -8.58
N THR A 31 -7.12 6.68 -7.62
CA THR A 31 -8.02 7.44 -6.75
C THR A 31 -7.67 8.92 -6.74
N ASP A 32 -8.56 9.74 -6.27
CA ASP A 32 -8.24 11.14 -5.99
C ASP A 32 -7.28 11.25 -4.80
N PRO A 33 -6.38 12.25 -4.77
CA PRO A 33 -5.43 12.41 -3.70
C PRO A 33 -6.11 12.56 -2.34
N MET A 34 -5.67 11.77 -1.38
CA MET A 34 -6.20 11.84 -0.02
C MET A 34 -5.56 13.00 0.73
N PRO A 35 -6.37 13.90 1.35
CA PRO A 35 -5.84 14.97 2.18
C PRO A 35 -5.13 14.42 3.42
N MET A 36 -4.12 15.18 3.92
CA MET A 36 -3.36 14.85 5.12
C MET A 36 -3.32 16.05 6.09
N ASN A 37 -4.48 16.66 6.35
CA ASN A 37 -4.57 17.91 7.11
C ASN A 37 -5.11 17.76 8.53
N THR A 38 -5.71 16.61 8.85
CA THR A 38 -6.35 16.36 10.14
C THR A 38 -5.87 15.06 10.78
N LEU A 39 -6.14 14.91 12.09
CA LEU A 39 -5.91 13.62 12.77
C LEU A 39 -6.74 12.47 12.19
N ALA A 40 -7.92 12.76 11.67
CA ALA A 40 -8.76 11.78 11.01
C ALA A 40 -8.10 11.29 9.71
N ASP A 41 -7.52 12.19 8.91
CA ASP A 41 -6.78 11.84 7.71
C ASP A 41 -5.55 10.98 8.06
N TYR A 42 -4.80 11.38 9.08
CA TYR A 42 -3.65 10.61 9.54
C TYR A 42 -4.05 9.22 10.05
N ARG A 43 -5.18 9.11 10.80
CA ARG A 43 -5.74 7.82 11.22
C ARG A 43 -6.10 6.94 10.04
N ARG A 44 -6.79 7.50 9.03
CA ARG A 44 -7.16 6.78 7.80
C ARG A 44 -5.92 6.26 7.08
N LYS A 45 -4.88 7.08 6.95
CA LYS A 45 -3.60 6.64 6.37
C LYS A 45 -2.96 5.49 7.15
N LEU A 46 -3.02 5.50 8.47
CA LEU A 46 -2.52 4.37 9.28
C LEU A 46 -3.34 3.09 9.05
N ILE A 47 -4.65 3.20 8.90
CA ILE A 47 -5.53 2.07 8.59
C ILE A 47 -5.15 1.47 7.24
N MET A 48 -5.00 2.29 6.19
CA MET A 48 -4.58 1.85 4.86
C MET A 48 -3.21 1.18 4.90
N ARG A 49 -2.26 1.73 5.64
CA ARG A 49 -0.95 1.11 5.85
C ARG A 49 -1.04 -0.26 6.53
N PHE A 50 -1.97 -0.47 7.46
CA PHE A 50 -2.19 -1.80 8.04
C PHE A 50 -2.81 -2.76 7.03
N GLN A 51 -3.72 -2.29 6.18
CA GLN A 51 -4.26 -3.08 5.08
C GLN A 51 -3.13 -3.54 4.14
N ASP A 52 -2.23 -2.64 3.74
CA ASP A 52 -1.05 -2.98 2.92
C ASP A 52 -0.18 -4.07 3.57
N VAL A 53 0.11 -3.91 4.87
CA VAL A 53 0.92 -4.90 5.60
C VAL A 53 0.23 -6.26 5.66
N MET A 54 -1.07 -6.30 5.91
CA MET A 54 -1.84 -7.54 5.96
C MET A 54 -1.99 -8.17 4.58
N PHE A 55 -2.24 -7.36 3.56
CA PHE A 55 -2.29 -7.83 2.18
C PHE A 55 -0.94 -8.38 1.72
N GLN A 56 0.15 -7.67 2.00
CA GLN A 56 1.50 -8.16 1.73
C GLN A 56 1.75 -9.54 2.35
N GLN A 57 1.28 -9.77 3.58
CA GLN A 57 1.42 -11.10 4.21
C GLN A 57 0.68 -12.18 3.44
N ARG A 58 -0.55 -11.92 2.98
CA ARG A 58 -1.31 -12.87 2.15
C ARG A 58 -0.62 -13.14 0.81
N LEU A 59 -0.10 -12.10 0.16
CA LEU A 59 0.67 -12.28 -1.07
C LEU A 59 1.94 -13.10 -0.86
N VAL A 60 2.64 -12.92 0.27
CA VAL A 60 3.78 -13.77 0.64
C VAL A 60 3.35 -15.23 0.85
N GLU A 61 2.20 -15.48 1.49
CA GLU A 61 1.69 -16.86 1.62
C GLU A 61 1.30 -17.46 0.26
N LEU A 62 0.77 -16.65 -0.65
CA LEU A 62 0.49 -17.07 -2.02
C LEU A 62 1.77 -17.57 -2.72
N THR A 63 2.89 -16.86 -2.59
CA THR A 63 4.16 -17.27 -3.25
C THR A 63 4.78 -18.54 -2.67
N LYS A 64 4.42 -18.94 -1.45
CA LYS A 64 4.96 -20.15 -0.79
C LYS A 64 4.26 -21.45 -1.22
N LYS A 65 3.14 -21.38 -1.93
CA LYS A 65 2.46 -22.58 -2.44
C LYS A 65 3.35 -23.28 -3.46
N GLU A 66 3.41 -24.61 -3.42
CA GLU A 66 4.32 -25.43 -4.23
C GLU A 66 4.23 -25.14 -5.73
N ASP A 67 3.01 -24.98 -6.25
CA ASP A 67 2.74 -24.70 -7.66
C ASP A 67 2.35 -23.24 -7.92
N SER A 68 2.74 -22.30 -7.05
CA SER A 68 2.38 -20.89 -7.25
C SER A 68 2.88 -20.39 -8.60
N PRO A 69 2.01 -19.75 -9.42
CA PRO A 69 2.44 -19.05 -10.62
C PRO A 69 3.15 -17.72 -10.28
N VAL A 70 3.01 -17.24 -9.04
CA VAL A 70 3.55 -15.98 -8.55
C VAL A 70 4.88 -16.22 -7.83
N LEU A 71 5.94 -15.58 -8.31
CA LEU A 71 7.28 -15.65 -7.73
C LEU A 71 7.47 -14.62 -6.61
N PHE A 72 6.89 -13.45 -6.79
CA PHE A 72 6.91 -12.33 -5.84
C PHE A 72 5.70 -11.45 -6.11
N ALA A 73 5.08 -10.92 -5.08
CA ALA A 73 4.05 -9.89 -5.24
C ALA A 73 4.06 -8.93 -4.05
N ARG A 74 3.67 -7.68 -4.31
CA ARG A 74 3.53 -6.68 -3.27
C ARG A 74 2.49 -5.61 -3.63
N PRO A 75 1.75 -5.09 -2.64
CA PRO A 75 0.99 -3.87 -2.80
C PRO A 75 1.91 -2.65 -2.65
N ILE A 76 1.58 -1.58 -3.31
CA ILE A 76 2.22 -0.28 -3.18
C ILE A 76 1.13 0.78 -3.17
N GLU A 77 1.10 1.56 -2.13
CA GLU A 77 0.31 2.78 -2.05
C GLU A 77 1.22 3.98 -2.34
N GLY A 78 0.72 4.95 -3.08
CA GLY A 78 1.50 6.16 -3.33
C GLY A 78 0.85 7.15 -4.26
N HIS A 79 1.61 8.20 -4.55
CA HIS A 79 1.19 9.22 -5.51
C HIS A 79 1.64 8.80 -6.90
N PHE A 80 0.68 8.63 -7.81
CA PHE A 80 0.97 8.34 -9.22
C PHE A 80 1.38 9.62 -9.96
N VAL A 81 0.54 10.64 -9.83
CA VAL A 81 0.80 12.00 -10.32
C VAL A 81 0.20 12.99 -9.32
N ARG A 82 0.39 14.30 -9.54
CA ARG A 82 -0.10 15.33 -8.62
C ARG A 82 -1.63 15.31 -8.40
N SER A 83 -2.38 14.81 -9.38
CA SER A 83 -3.85 14.77 -9.35
C SER A 83 -4.44 13.39 -9.08
N LYS A 84 -3.61 12.36 -8.91
CA LYS A 84 -4.06 10.99 -8.65
C LYS A 84 -3.10 10.25 -7.72
N ASP A 85 -3.69 9.57 -6.76
CA ASP A 85 -3.04 8.53 -5.98
C ASP A 85 -3.27 7.17 -6.66
N VAL A 86 -2.48 6.18 -6.28
CA VAL A 86 -2.56 4.83 -6.81
C VAL A 86 -2.43 3.80 -5.71
N HIS A 87 -3.29 2.80 -5.75
CA HIS A 87 -3.06 1.50 -5.16
C HIS A 87 -2.64 0.55 -6.27
N TYR A 88 -1.43 0.07 -6.20
CA TYR A 88 -0.82 -0.79 -7.20
C TYR A 88 -0.49 -2.14 -6.59
N VAL A 89 -0.86 -3.22 -7.26
CA VAL A 89 -0.42 -4.56 -6.91
C VAL A 89 0.44 -5.09 -8.05
N GLY A 90 1.75 -5.18 -7.80
CA GLY A 90 2.71 -5.75 -8.75
C GLY A 90 3.07 -7.17 -8.39
N ALA A 91 3.15 -8.04 -9.38
CA ALA A 91 3.60 -9.41 -9.21
C ALA A 91 4.56 -9.84 -10.33
N TRP A 92 5.64 -10.51 -9.95
CA TRP A 92 6.49 -11.27 -10.86
C TRP A 92 5.94 -12.67 -10.94
N VAL A 93 5.78 -13.17 -12.18
CA VAL A 93 5.13 -14.43 -12.46
C VAL A 93 6.04 -15.34 -13.29
N LYS A 94 5.75 -16.63 -13.31
CA LYS A 94 6.41 -17.56 -14.22
C LYS A 94 6.06 -17.21 -15.66
N GLU A 95 7.02 -17.29 -16.57
CA GLU A 95 6.93 -16.79 -17.95
C GLU A 95 5.75 -17.41 -18.72
N ASP A 96 5.48 -18.69 -18.49
CA ASP A 96 4.40 -19.46 -19.13
C ASP A 96 3.07 -19.42 -18.35
N GLN A 97 2.98 -18.64 -17.26
CA GLN A 97 1.84 -18.62 -16.33
C GLN A 97 1.34 -17.20 -16.03
N VAL A 98 1.35 -16.31 -17.03
CA VAL A 98 0.96 -14.89 -16.86
C VAL A 98 -0.50 -14.77 -16.42
N GLU A 99 -1.41 -15.46 -17.11
CA GLU A 99 -2.83 -15.44 -16.81
C GLU A 99 -3.12 -16.01 -15.42
N GLN A 100 -2.51 -17.15 -15.09
CA GLN A 100 -2.66 -17.81 -13.79
C GLN A 100 -2.11 -16.94 -12.66
N GLY A 101 -1.00 -16.21 -12.91
CA GLY A 101 -0.42 -15.28 -11.97
C GLY A 101 -1.33 -14.09 -11.70
N LEU A 102 -1.90 -13.51 -12.75
CA LEU A 102 -2.89 -12.44 -12.64
C LEU A 102 -4.15 -12.91 -11.91
N GLU A 103 -4.70 -14.07 -12.28
CA GLU A 103 -5.87 -14.67 -11.64
C GLU A 103 -5.63 -14.94 -10.15
N ALA A 104 -4.44 -15.42 -9.78
CA ALA A 104 -4.09 -15.67 -8.38
C ALA A 104 -4.07 -14.39 -7.54
N VAL A 105 -3.54 -13.29 -8.08
CA VAL A 105 -3.53 -11.98 -7.41
C VAL A 105 -4.95 -11.42 -7.31
N LEU A 106 -5.72 -11.44 -8.39
CA LEU A 106 -7.12 -10.98 -8.41
C LEU A 106 -7.99 -11.79 -7.45
N THR A 107 -7.75 -13.10 -7.35
CA THR A 107 -8.47 -13.96 -6.38
C THR A 107 -8.19 -13.52 -4.95
N GLU A 108 -6.96 -13.14 -4.62
CA GLU A 108 -6.64 -12.68 -3.27
C GLU A 108 -7.24 -11.30 -2.98
N ILE A 109 -7.29 -10.40 -3.96
CA ILE A 109 -8.01 -9.12 -3.87
C ILE A 109 -9.50 -9.39 -3.60
N ALA A 110 -10.15 -10.22 -4.40
CA ALA A 110 -11.55 -10.57 -4.23
C ALA A 110 -11.85 -11.21 -2.86
N ARG A 111 -10.92 -12.00 -2.30
CA ARG A 111 -11.06 -12.53 -0.93
C ARG A 111 -11.04 -11.44 0.12
N ILE A 112 -10.19 -10.43 -0.06
CA ILE A 112 -10.14 -9.28 0.85
C ILE A 112 -11.44 -8.50 0.76
N GLU A 113 -11.94 -8.22 -0.43
CA GLU A 113 -13.22 -7.53 -0.63
C GLU A 113 -14.39 -8.27 0.02
N GLN A 114 -14.47 -9.59 -0.15
CA GLN A 114 -15.60 -10.39 0.32
C GLN A 114 -15.57 -10.71 1.81
N HIS A 115 -14.38 -10.90 2.38
CA HIS A 115 -14.22 -11.45 3.72
C HIS A 115 -13.43 -10.54 4.68
N GLY A 116 -12.83 -9.49 4.18
CA GLY A 116 -11.98 -8.59 4.96
C GLY A 116 -10.73 -9.26 5.52
N PHE A 117 -10.14 -8.61 6.49
CA PHE A 117 -9.04 -9.09 7.31
C PHE A 117 -9.56 -9.65 8.64
N SER A 118 -8.71 -10.40 9.34
CA SER A 118 -9.00 -11.00 10.63
C SER A 118 -8.27 -10.28 11.78
N GLU A 119 -8.75 -10.47 13.02
CA GLU A 119 -8.09 -9.95 14.22
C GLU A 119 -6.63 -10.40 14.36
N GLY A 120 -6.35 -11.65 13.97
CA GLY A 120 -4.98 -12.18 14.01
C GLY A 120 -4.04 -11.50 13.02
N GLU A 121 -4.52 -11.11 11.84
CA GLU A 121 -3.75 -10.34 10.86
C GLU A 121 -3.49 -8.92 11.37
N LEU A 122 -4.53 -8.24 11.88
CA LEU A 122 -4.39 -6.90 12.45
C LEU A 122 -3.43 -6.88 13.64
N ALA A 123 -3.50 -7.87 14.53
CA ALA A 123 -2.58 -7.97 15.67
C ALA A 123 -1.12 -8.12 15.22
N ARG A 124 -0.86 -8.94 14.21
CA ARG A 124 0.48 -9.10 13.62
C ARG A 124 0.96 -7.82 12.95
N ALA A 125 0.10 -7.14 12.19
CA ALA A 125 0.43 -5.88 11.52
C ALA A 125 0.78 -4.78 12.53
N LYS A 126 0.01 -4.63 13.61
CA LYS A 126 0.30 -3.70 14.71
C LYS A 126 1.64 -4.01 15.39
N TYR A 127 1.92 -5.29 15.64
CA TYR A 127 3.19 -5.71 16.24
C TYR A 127 4.39 -5.39 15.32
N GLN A 128 4.27 -5.64 14.02
CA GLN A 128 5.31 -5.29 13.04
C GLN A 128 5.52 -3.77 12.96
N GLY A 129 4.43 -3.00 12.93
CA GLY A 129 4.49 -1.54 12.93
C GLY A 129 5.21 -0.97 14.16
N LYS A 130 4.97 -1.55 15.34
CA LYS A 130 5.67 -1.17 16.57
C LYS A 130 7.17 -1.45 16.47
N ARG A 131 7.56 -2.62 16.01
CA ARG A 131 8.99 -2.97 15.82
C ARG A 131 9.69 -2.07 14.80
N PHE A 132 8.97 -1.70 13.73
CA PHE A 132 9.50 -0.76 12.75
C PHE A 132 9.71 0.64 13.38
N GLY A 133 8.78 1.10 14.20
CA GLY A 133 8.91 2.35 14.97
C GLY A 133 10.12 2.33 15.93
N GLU A 134 10.32 1.23 16.66
CA GLU A 134 11.47 1.06 17.56
C GLU A 134 12.80 1.08 16.78
N TRP A 135 12.86 0.44 15.62
CA TRP A 135 14.07 0.47 14.76
C TRP A 135 14.30 1.87 14.20
N TRP A 136 13.24 2.55 13.77
CA TRP A 136 13.29 3.93 13.28
C TRP A 136 13.78 4.91 14.35
N ASP A 137 13.43 4.69 15.61
CA ASP A 137 13.89 5.50 16.75
C ASP A 137 15.38 5.34 17.06
N GLN A 138 15.98 4.22 16.70
CA GLN A 138 17.41 3.95 16.89
C GLN A 138 18.30 4.55 15.80
N GLY A 139 17.71 4.98 14.67
CA GLY A 139 18.45 5.59 13.58
C GLY A 139 18.88 7.03 13.87
N ASP A 140 19.99 7.46 13.23
CA ASP A 140 20.43 8.85 13.30
C ASP A 140 19.44 9.74 12.50
N LYS A 141 18.69 10.57 13.23
CA LYS A 141 17.60 11.42 12.70
C LYS A 141 18.10 12.68 12.00
N THR A 142 19.39 12.80 11.78
CA THR A 142 20.01 13.90 11.06
C THR A 142 20.01 13.73 9.54
N TRP A 143 19.36 12.67 9.03
CA TRP A 143 19.30 12.44 7.59
C TRP A 143 18.52 13.55 6.91
N SER A 144 19.25 14.33 6.12
CA SER A 144 18.70 15.42 5.32
C SER A 144 17.56 14.96 4.39
N ASP A 145 17.63 13.72 3.91
CA ASP A 145 16.62 13.13 3.03
C ASP A 145 15.22 13.04 3.68
N TYR A 146 15.15 12.77 4.98
CA TYR A 146 13.89 12.78 5.72
C TYR A 146 13.22 14.16 5.68
N TYR A 147 13.97 15.20 6.00
CA TYR A 147 13.44 16.57 6.00
C TYR A 147 13.18 17.09 4.58
N VAL A 148 14.03 16.73 3.62
CA VAL A 148 13.83 17.06 2.20
C VAL A 148 12.53 16.44 1.70
N GLY A 149 12.27 15.17 2.02
CA GLY A 149 11.02 14.50 1.66
C GLY A 149 9.78 15.18 2.25
N GLN A 150 9.82 15.59 3.52
CA GLN A 150 8.72 16.33 4.14
C GLN A 150 8.51 17.72 3.51
N CYS A 151 9.57 18.46 3.25
CA CYS A 151 9.49 19.76 2.58
C CYS A 151 8.92 19.63 1.17
N GLN A 152 9.36 18.61 0.43
CA GLN A 152 8.83 18.30 -0.90
C GLN A 152 7.35 17.95 -0.87
N SER A 153 6.94 17.11 0.06
CA SER A 153 5.53 16.74 0.26
C SER A 153 4.67 17.95 0.63
N ASN A 154 5.16 18.77 1.55
CA ASN A 154 4.48 20.01 1.91
C ASN A 154 4.33 20.96 0.72
N PHE A 155 5.40 21.20 -0.04
CA PHE A 155 5.37 22.08 -1.20
C PHE A 155 4.43 21.57 -2.32
N LEU A 156 4.45 20.27 -2.59
CA LEU A 156 3.69 19.68 -3.70
C LEU A 156 2.22 19.43 -3.37
N ARG A 157 1.90 19.08 -2.11
CA ARG A 157 0.58 18.59 -1.70
C ARG A 157 -0.04 19.32 -0.52
N GLY A 158 0.74 20.14 0.20
CA GLY A 158 0.27 20.79 1.42
C GLY A 158 0.35 19.89 2.66
N ASP A 159 1.00 18.73 2.57
CA ASP A 159 1.15 17.81 3.70
C ASP A 159 1.80 18.52 4.90
N PRO A 160 1.39 18.27 6.15
CA PRO A 160 2.00 18.89 7.30
C PRO A 160 3.44 18.41 7.50
N ILE A 161 4.33 19.34 7.85
CA ILE A 161 5.68 18.99 8.29
C ILE A 161 5.59 18.65 9.78
N LEU A 162 5.74 17.39 10.12
CA LEU A 162 5.67 16.94 11.51
C LEU A 162 7.09 16.74 12.07
N ASN A 163 7.26 17.17 13.31
CA ASN A 163 8.41 16.74 14.08
C ASN A 163 8.30 15.22 14.35
N HIS A 164 9.40 14.51 14.22
CA HIS A 164 9.45 13.05 14.43
C HIS A 164 8.87 12.63 15.79
N GLU A 165 9.13 13.38 16.86
CA GLU A 165 8.60 13.07 18.18
C GLU A 165 7.07 13.19 18.25
N ILE A 166 6.51 14.19 17.56
CA ILE A 166 5.07 14.37 17.44
C ILE A 166 4.46 13.24 16.62
N GLU A 167 5.08 12.91 15.48
CA GLU A 167 4.61 11.82 14.62
C GLU A 167 4.61 10.48 15.36
N ARG A 168 5.66 10.19 16.12
CA ARG A 168 5.73 8.98 16.95
C ARG A 168 4.62 8.93 18.00
N LYS A 169 4.40 10.01 18.73
CA LYS A 169 3.33 10.09 19.73
C LYS A 169 1.95 9.87 19.11
N LEU A 170 1.68 10.50 17.99
CA LEU A 170 0.43 10.33 17.24
C LEU A 170 0.26 8.88 16.78
N TYR A 171 1.31 8.27 16.27
CA TYR A 171 1.30 6.86 15.87
C TYR A 171 0.97 5.95 17.06
N GLU A 172 1.69 6.08 18.18
CA GLU A 172 1.50 5.25 19.37
C GLU A 172 0.07 5.37 19.94
N GLU A 173 -0.46 6.59 20.02
CA GLU A 173 -1.81 6.86 20.49
C GLU A 173 -2.88 6.25 19.57
N LEU A 174 -2.76 6.48 18.27
CA LEU A 174 -3.78 6.05 17.31
C LEU A 174 -3.77 4.55 17.06
N VAL A 175 -2.59 3.94 16.90
CA VAL A 175 -2.46 2.51 16.57
C VAL A 175 -3.14 1.61 17.59
N SER A 176 -3.05 1.96 18.88
CA SER A 176 -3.68 1.19 19.94
C SER A 176 -5.21 1.13 19.82
N THR A 177 -5.80 2.17 19.25
CA THR A 177 -7.26 2.36 19.15
C THR A 177 -7.86 1.93 17.82
N ILE A 178 -7.07 1.62 16.79
CA ILE A 178 -7.57 1.11 15.51
C ILE A 178 -8.18 -0.26 15.70
N THR A 179 -9.40 -0.45 15.23
CA THR A 179 -10.18 -1.69 15.33
C THR A 179 -10.24 -2.42 13.99
N LEU A 180 -10.52 -3.71 14.02
CA LEU A 180 -10.73 -4.50 12.80
C LEU A 180 -11.94 -3.99 12.00
N GLY A 181 -12.99 -3.54 12.68
CA GLY A 181 -14.17 -2.94 12.03
C GLY A 181 -13.75 -1.76 11.14
N GLU A 182 -13.02 -0.78 11.71
CA GLU A 182 -12.53 0.37 10.94
C GLU A 182 -11.64 -0.04 9.75
N VAL A 183 -10.81 -1.07 9.93
CA VAL A 183 -9.95 -1.56 8.85
C VAL A 183 -10.78 -2.16 7.72
N ASN A 184 -11.81 -2.93 8.04
CA ASN A 184 -12.64 -3.58 7.02
C ASN A 184 -13.67 -2.61 6.39
N ASP A 185 -14.12 -1.58 7.12
CA ASP A 185 -15.10 -0.60 6.63
C ASP A 185 -14.54 0.26 5.48
N VAL A 186 -13.21 0.47 5.42
CA VAL A 186 -12.58 1.30 4.38
C VAL A 186 -11.95 0.47 3.25
N LEU A 187 -12.22 -0.83 3.17
CA LEU A 187 -11.71 -1.67 2.06
C LEU A 187 -12.23 -1.22 0.70
N GLY A 188 -13.47 -0.73 0.63
CA GLY A 188 -14.05 -0.19 -0.60
C GLY A 188 -13.39 1.09 -1.14
N ASP A 189 -12.49 1.70 -0.37
CA ASP A 189 -11.70 2.85 -0.83
C ASP A 189 -10.51 2.44 -1.72
N TRP A 190 -10.22 1.14 -1.78
CA TRP A 190 -9.07 0.58 -2.50
C TRP A 190 -9.42 0.15 -3.94
N PHE A 191 -10.64 -0.32 -4.14
CA PHE A 191 -11.06 -1.01 -5.36
C PHE A 191 -12.22 -0.30 -6.04
#